data_e95ba9e525d9d4608dab89ca85e8839f
#
_entry.id   e95ba9e525d9d4608dab89ca85e8839f
#
_cell.length_a   1.000
_cell.length_b   1.000
_cell.length_c   1.000
_cell.angle_alpha   90.00
_cell.angle_beta   90.00
_cell.angle_gamma   90.00
#
_symmetry.space_group_name_H-M   'P 1'
#
loop_
_entity.id
_entity.type
_entity.pdbx_description
1 polymer ?
#
loop_
_entity_poly.entity_id
_entity_poly.type
_entity_poly.pdbx_seq_one_letter_code
_entity_poly.pdbx_strand_id
1 'polypeptide(L)'
;DDIRIEVALQATEELQGSIHAFANNINTREGGTHLTGFKTALTRVINDYAREENLLGDFDSLKGEDVREGLTAVISIKHPDPQFEGQTKTKLGNSDVRGIVESVTHEKLGTYLEENPDTAEAIVSKAVEAAKARKAAKQAEELTRRKSALESTSLPGKLADCQSRDPSEAELFVVEGDSAGGCFTGDTEVALADGRSITFEQLVEEHENGETHYCYTVQDDGRIGLDRIENPRVTKENAELVRVVLDNGEEIRCTPDHEFTLRDGTHCEAANRSAGTRRRPC
;
A
#
# COMPACT_ATOMS: atom_id res chain seq x y z
N ASP A 1 4.52 51.58 -7.94
CA ASP A 1 3.28 50.93 -8.38
C ASP A 1 3.14 49.64 -7.60
N ASP A 2 2.36 49.70 -6.49
CA ASP A 2 2.30 48.61 -5.53
C ASP A 2 1.28 47.53 -5.99
N ILE A 3 1.74 46.25 -6.02
CA ILE A 3 0.87 45.13 -6.15
C ILE A 3 0.26 44.84 -4.77
N ARG A 4 -1.06 44.86 -4.66
CA ARG A 4 -1.75 44.49 -3.43
C ARG A 4 -2.22 43.03 -3.53
N ILE A 5 -1.93 42.26 -2.47
CA ILE A 5 -2.28 40.85 -2.36
C ILE A 5 -3.16 40.68 -1.12
N GLU A 6 -4.30 40.02 -1.31
CA GLU A 6 -5.22 39.61 -0.23
C GLU A 6 -5.47 38.10 -0.35
N VAL A 7 -5.29 37.39 0.78
CA VAL A 7 -5.52 35.97 0.85
C VAL A 7 -6.39 35.68 2.07
N ALA A 8 -7.44 34.92 1.88
CA ALA A 8 -8.24 34.32 2.93
C ALA A 8 -8.22 32.80 2.74
N LEU A 9 -8.01 32.07 3.83
CA LEU A 9 -7.97 30.60 3.76
C LEU A 9 -8.63 30.01 5.00
N GLN A 10 -9.27 28.85 4.80
CA GLN A 10 -9.90 28.05 5.84
C GLN A 10 -9.64 26.58 5.56
N ALA A 11 -9.06 25.89 6.52
CA ALA A 11 -8.96 24.42 6.52
C ALA A 11 -10.23 23.83 7.15
N THR A 12 -10.77 22.78 6.56
CA THR A 12 -11.94 22.05 7.04
C THR A 12 -11.66 20.55 7.05
N GLU A 13 -12.48 19.76 7.71
CA GLU A 13 -12.39 18.30 7.71
C GLU A 13 -12.86 17.64 6.42
N GLU A 14 -13.39 18.41 5.48
CA GLU A 14 -13.86 17.90 4.19
C GLU A 14 -12.70 17.38 3.34
N LEU A 15 -12.99 16.41 2.45
CA LEU A 15 -12.00 15.87 1.51
C LEU A 15 -11.77 16.79 0.31
N GLN A 16 -12.80 17.56 -0.08
CA GLN A 16 -12.72 18.45 -1.21
C GLN A 16 -12.46 19.88 -0.76
N GLY A 17 -11.44 20.51 -1.35
CA GLY A 17 -11.15 21.92 -1.19
C GLY A 17 -11.48 22.72 -2.44
N SER A 18 -11.63 24.04 -2.30
CA SER A 18 -11.84 24.96 -3.41
C SER A 18 -10.92 26.18 -3.29
N ILE A 19 -10.26 26.55 -4.39
CA ILE A 19 -9.43 27.75 -4.42
C ILE A 19 -9.93 28.68 -5.52
N HIS A 20 -10.35 29.86 -5.14
CA HIS A 20 -10.83 30.91 -6.03
C HIS A 20 -9.76 31.98 -6.19
N ALA A 21 -9.45 32.33 -7.44
CA ALA A 21 -8.40 33.29 -7.76
C ALA A 21 -8.97 34.50 -8.52
N PHE A 22 -8.55 35.69 -8.12
CA PHE A 22 -8.99 36.94 -8.72
C PHE A 22 -7.81 37.86 -9.03
N ALA A 23 -7.89 38.55 -10.16
CA ALA A 23 -7.00 39.62 -10.54
C ALA A 23 -7.81 40.85 -10.94
N ASN A 24 -7.59 41.97 -10.25
CA ASN A 24 -8.37 43.20 -10.42
C ASN A 24 -9.89 42.95 -10.40
N ASN A 25 -10.35 42.15 -9.44
CA ASN A 25 -11.74 41.71 -9.24
C ASN A 25 -12.32 40.80 -10.36
N ILE A 26 -11.51 40.38 -11.34
CA ILE A 26 -11.90 39.43 -12.38
C ILE A 26 -11.58 38.02 -11.86
N ASN A 27 -12.56 37.13 -11.89
CA ASN A 27 -12.37 35.75 -11.54
C ASN A 27 -11.55 35.03 -12.62
N THR A 28 -10.33 34.62 -12.27
CA THR A 28 -9.43 33.87 -13.14
C THR A 28 -9.64 32.38 -12.98
N ARG A 29 -10.68 31.83 -13.61
CA ARG A 29 -11.13 30.44 -13.46
C ARG A 29 -10.05 29.43 -13.86
N GLU A 30 -9.19 29.76 -14.81
CA GLU A 30 -8.06 28.96 -15.23
C GLU A 30 -6.79 29.24 -14.42
N GLY A 31 -6.90 30.08 -13.38
CA GLY A 31 -5.82 30.43 -12.49
C GLY A 31 -4.85 31.47 -13.06
N GLY A 32 -3.58 31.16 -13.00
CA GLY A 32 -2.51 32.02 -13.46
C GLY A 32 -1.34 32.08 -12.48
N THR A 33 -0.42 33.01 -12.70
CA THR A 33 0.84 33.13 -11.96
C THR A 33 0.64 33.36 -10.46
N HIS A 34 -0.37 34.16 -10.06
CA HIS A 34 -0.70 34.41 -8.67
C HIS A 34 -1.19 33.14 -7.94
N LEU A 35 -2.05 32.34 -8.58
CA LEU A 35 -2.53 31.08 -8.01
C LEU A 35 -1.38 30.06 -7.91
N THR A 36 -0.52 30.01 -8.92
CA THR A 36 0.66 29.15 -8.91
C THR A 36 1.61 29.51 -7.79
N GLY A 37 1.92 30.81 -7.62
CA GLY A 37 2.74 31.31 -6.52
C GLY A 37 2.17 30.97 -5.15
N PHE A 38 0.86 31.18 -4.96
CA PHE A 38 0.17 30.83 -3.72
C PHE A 38 0.26 29.32 -3.41
N LYS A 39 -0.06 28.44 -4.36
CA LYS A 39 0.01 26.99 -4.18
C LYS A 39 1.42 26.49 -3.87
N THR A 40 2.43 27.09 -4.49
CA THR A 40 3.84 26.76 -4.23
C THR A 40 4.24 27.18 -2.83
N ALA A 41 3.95 28.41 -2.43
CA ALA A 41 4.24 28.93 -1.10
C ALA A 41 3.54 28.14 0.01
N LEU A 42 2.23 27.88 -0.16
CA LEU A 42 1.45 27.09 0.79
C LEU A 42 2.09 25.72 1.06
N THR A 43 2.41 24.99 -0.03
CA THR A 43 3.02 23.66 0.08
C THR A 43 4.37 23.72 0.78
N ARG A 44 5.17 24.73 0.46
CA ARG A 44 6.49 24.91 1.04
C ARG A 44 6.41 25.26 2.54
N VAL A 45 5.61 26.24 2.92
CA VAL A 45 5.47 26.67 4.33
C VAL A 45 5.00 25.51 5.21
N ILE A 46 3.99 24.75 4.76
CA ILE A 46 3.49 23.61 5.54
C ILE A 46 4.56 22.52 5.67
N ASN A 47 5.34 22.23 4.62
CA ASN A 47 6.45 21.28 4.72
C ASN A 47 7.59 21.77 5.62
N ASP A 48 7.93 23.05 5.54
CA ASP A 48 9.01 23.63 6.36
C ASP A 48 8.60 23.57 7.85
N TYR A 49 7.41 24.01 8.20
CA TYR A 49 6.87 23.90 9.56
C TYR A 49 6.80 22.45 10.04
N ALA A 50 6.25 21.54 9.22
CA ALA A 50 6.11 20.13 9.58
C ALA A 50 7.47 19.43 9.79
N ARG A 51 8.52 19.88 9.10
CA ARG A 51 9.88 19.38 9.27
C ARG A 51 10.54 19.91 10.53
N GLU A 52 10.37 21.21 10.81
CA GLU A 52 10.90 21.85 12.01
C GLU A 52 10.31 21.26 13.29
N GLU A 53 9.01 21.01 13.29
CA GLU A 53 8.29 20.41 14.42
C GLU A 53 8.27 18.87 14.42
N ASN A 54 8.98 18.21 13.47
CA ASN A 54 9.03 16.74 13.35
C ASN A 54 7.66 16.06 13.21
N LEU A 55 6.71 16.68 12.49
CA LEU A 55 5.35 16.19 12.33
C LEU A 55 5.14 15.33 11.09
N LEU A 56 6.15 15.16 10.22
CA LEU A 56 6.03 14.42 8.95
C LEU A 56 5.86 12.89 9.11
N GLY A 57 6.23 12.33 10.28
CA GLY A 57 6.22 10.88 10.49
C GLY A 57 7.10 10.13 9.47
N ASP A 58 6.53 9.19 8.73
CA ASP A 58 7.23 8.36 7.73
C ASP A 58 7.36 9.02 6.34
N PHE A 59 7.14 10.32 6.23
CA PHE A 59 7.22 11.05 4.97
C PHE A 59 8.39 12.02 4.95
N ASP A 60 9.13 12.05 3.84
CA ASP A 60 10.16 13.06 3.60
C ASP A 60 9.54 14.43 3.32
N SER A 61 8.38 14.45 2.68
CA SER A 61 7.63 15.66 2.36
C SER A 61 6.18 15.38 1.97
N LEU A 62 5.31 16.34 2.20
CA LEU A 62 3.91 16.35 1.76
C LEU A 62 3.81 16.90 0.34
N LYS A 63 2.93 16.34 -0.47
CA LYS A 63 2.62 16.87 -1.80
C LYS A 63 1.63 18.02 -1.72
N GLY A 64 1.64 18.86 -2.75
CA GLY A 64 0.68 19.97 -2.82
C GLY A 64 -0.78 19.53 -2.80
N GLU A 65 -1.11 18.33 -3.26
CA GLU A 65 -2.46 17.76 -3.19
C GLU A 65 -2.85 17.43 -1.74
N ASP A 66 -1.94 16.86 -0.96
CA ASP A 66 -2.15 16.53 0.46
C ASP A 66 -2.41 17.79 1.29
N VAL A 67 -1.61 18.84 1.07
CA VAL A 67 -1.73 20.13 1.76
C VAL A 67 -3.01 20.88 1.42
N ARG A 68 -3.59 20.65 0.24
CA ARG A 68 -4.81 21.34 -0.21
C ARG A 68 -6.09 20.54 0.00
N GLU A 69 -6.01 19.36 0.58
CA GLU A 69 -7.20 18.59 0.92
C GLU A 69 -8.02 19.34 1.99
N GLY A 70 -9.32 19.56 1.73
CA GLY A 70 -10.20 20.31 2.61
C GLY A 70 -9.89 21.79 2.75
N LEU A 71 -9.02 22.36 1.90
CA LEU A 71 -8.70 23.77 1.93
C LEU A 71 -9.65 24.57 1.05
N THR A 72 -10.35 25.53 1.65
CA THR A 72 -11.03 26.59 0.93
C THR A 72 -10.21 27.87 1.02
N ALA A 73 -9.87 28.46 -0.13
CA ALA A 73 -9.08 29.68 -0.16
C ALA A 73 -9.56 30.65 -1.25
N VAL A 74 -9.38 31.92 -0.98
CA VAL A 74 -9.56 33.01 -1.95
C VAL A 74 -8.27 33.78 -2.03
N ILE A 75 -7.73 33.92 -3.23
CA ILE A 75 -6.61 34.82 -3.49
C ILE A 75 -7.04 35.94 -4.45
N SER A 76 -6.81 37.17 -4.04
CA SER A 76 -7.11 38.37 -4.83
C SER A 76 -5.88 39.24 -4.96
N ILE A 77 -5.54 39.62 -6.18
CA ILE A 77 -4.50 40.59 -6.42
C ILE A 77 -5.03 41.84 -7.13
N LYS A 78 -4.41 42.97 -6.82
CA LYS A 78 -4.59 44.21 -7.59
C LYS A 78 -3.24 44.56 -8.20
N HIS A 79 -3.22 44.59 -9.54
CA HIS A 79 -2.03 44.87 -10.33
C HIS A 79 -2.28 46.08 -11.21
N PRO A 80 -1.34 47.05 -11.29
CA PRO A 80 -1.53 48.25 -12.10
C PRO A 80 -1.70 47.97 -13.61
N ASP A 81 -0.98 46.95 -14.10
CA ASP A 81 -1.01 46.53 -15.50
C ASP A 81 -1.18 45.00 -15.62
N PRO A 82 -2.41 44.44 -15.41
CA PRO A 82 -2.63 43.01 -15.45
C PRO A 82 -2.65 42.49 -16.87
N GLN A 83 -1.77 41.51 -17.13
CA GLN A 83 -1.70 40.81 -18.42
C GLN A 83 -2.45 39.50 -18.31
N PHE A 84 -3.49 39.31 -19.11
CA PHE A 84 -4.30 38.10 -19.13
C PHE A 84 -4.01 37.30 -20.39
N GLU A 85 -4.04 35.99 -20.25
CA GLU A 85 -4.05 35.08 -21.38
C GLU A 85 -5.45 35.01 -21.97
N GLY A 86 -5.55 35.38 -23.26
CA GLY A 86 -6.82 35.37 -24.01
C GLY A 86 -7.77 36.51 -23.69
N GLN A 87 -8.75 36.68 -24.57
CA GLN A 87 -9.75 37.75 -24.50
C GLN A 87 -10.74 37.60 -23.33
N THR A 88 -10.93 36.38 -22.83
CA THR A 88 -11.84 36.04 -21.75
C THR A 88 -11.30 36.37 -20.36
N LYS A 89 -10.01 36.75 -20.25
CA LYS A 89 -9.33 37.14 -19.03
C LYS A 89 -9.40 36.06 -17.92
N THR A 90 -9.44 34.79 -18.29
CA THR A 90 -9.63 33.67 -17.40
C THR A 90 -8.33 33.24 -16.68
N LYS A 91 -7.18 33.70 -17.18
CA LYS A 91 -5.85 33.34 -16.65
C LYS A 91 -4.93 34.57 -16.62
N LEU A 92 -4.25 34.79 -15.49
CA LEU A 92 -3.27 35.85 -15.34
C LEU A 92 -1.89 35.37 -15.80
N GLY A 93 -1.22 36.18 -16.65
CA GLY A 93 0.05 35.84 -17.28
C GLY A 93 1.30 36.58 -16.74
N ASN A 94 1.12 37.62 -15.91
CA ASN A 94 2.25 38.41 -15.38
C ASN A 94 3.29 37.54 -14.67
N SER A 95 4.49 37.41 -15.21
CA SER A 95 5.53 36.50 -14.69
C SER A 95 6.09 36.89 -13.33
N ASP A 96 6.19 38.18 -13.04
CA ASP A 96 6.67 38.78 -11.79
C ASP A 96 5.74 38.49 -10.61
N VAL A 97 4.46 38.43 -10.85
CA VAL A 97 3.43 38.18 -9.82
C VAL A 97 3.65 36.86 -9.09
N ARG A 98 4.13 35.82 -9.77
CA ARG A 98 4.35 34.53 -9.14
C ARG A 98 5.31 34.60 -7.96
N GLY A 99 6.50 35.22 -8.17
CA GLY A 99 7.51 35.34 -7.13
C GLY A 99 7.09 36.24 -5.98
N ILE A 100 6.37 37.33 -6.29
CA ILE A 100 5.87 38.27 -5.28
C ILE A 100 4.85 37.57 -4.39
N VAL A 101 3.86 36.88 -4.98
CA VAL A 101 2.85 36.14 -4.20
C VAL A 101 3.47 35.01 -3.40
N GLU A 102 4.45 34.29 -3.97
CA GLU A 102 5.16 33.22 -3.27
C GLU A 102 5.88 33.78 -2.04
N SER A 103 6.63 34.86 -2.15
CA SER A 103 7.38 35.46 -1.04
C SER A 103 6.47 35.98 0.05
N VAL A 104 5.44 36.75 -0.31
CA VAL A 104 4.51 37.34 0.67
C VAL A 104 3.69 36.25 1.40
N THR A 105 3.23 35.25 0.65
CA THR A 105 2.47 34.13 1.27
C THR A 105 3.37 33.33 2.20
N HIS A 106 4.60 33.03 1.79
CA HIS A 106 5.56 32.30 2.60
C HIS A 106 5.83 33.03 3.92
N GLU A 107 6.15 34.32 3.86
CA GLU A 107 6.43 35.13 5.04
C GLU A 107 5.24 35.22 6.00
N LYS A 108 4.08 35.63 5.48
CA LYS A 108 2.90 35.88 6.32
C LYS A 108 2.27 34.63 6.90
N LEU A 109 2.20 33.57 6.10
CA LEU A 109 1.66 32.28 6.55
C LEU A 109 2.65 31.59 7.52
N GLY A 110 3.95 31.66 7.26
CA GLY A 110 4.96 31.15 8.19
C GLY A 110 4.84 31.78 9.58
N THR A 111 4.85 33.11 9.63
CA THR A 111 4.63 33.83 10.89
C THR A 111 3.33 33.44 11.60
N TYR A 112 2.23 33.28 10.81
CA TYR A 112 0.93 32.87 11.39
C TYR A 112 0.99 31.49 12.02
N LEU A 113 1.65 30.53 11.38
CA LEU A 113 1.77 29.14 11.90
C LEU A 113 2.64 29.12 13.18
N GLU A 114 3.73 29.88 13.22
CA GLU A 114 4.58 30.04 14.41
C GLU A 114 3.81 30.65 15.59
N GLU A 115 2.96 31.66 15.34
CA GLU A 115 2.13 32.30 16.34
C GLU A 115 0.94 31.45 16.80
N ASN A 116 0.51 30.42 15.99
CA ASN A 116 -0.67 29.60 16.25
C ASN A 116 -0.35 28.11 16.15
N PRO A 117 0.48 27.53 17.03
CA PRO A 117 0.97 26.16 16.91
C PRO A 117 -0.14 25.12 16.93
N ASP A 118 -1.19 25.27 17.72
CA ASP A 118 -2.31 24.31 17.77
C ASP A 118 -3.02 24.22 16.40
N THR A 119 -3.20 25.37 15.74
CA THR A 119 -3.81 25.43 14.40
C THR A 119 -2.89 24.84 13.34
N ALA A 120 -1.58 25.12 13.45
CA ALA A 120 -0.57 24.61 12.54
C ALA A 120 -0.46 23.09 12.64
N GLU A 121 -0.43 22.53 13.84
CA GLU A 121 -0.40 21.09 14.08
C GLU A 121 -1.65 20.40 13.51
N ALA A 122 -2.83 20.98 13.70
CA ALA A 122 -4.07 20.45 13.14
C ALA A 122 -4.05 20.40 11.59
N ILE A 123 -3.54 21.46 10.95
CA ILE A 123 -3.40 21.55 9.49
C ILE A 123 -2.39 20.51 8.99
N VAL A 124 -1.23 20.41 9.64
CA VAL A 124 -0.19 19.43 9.26
C VAL A 124 -0.68 17.99 9.45
N SER A 125 -1.32 17.70 10.58
CA SER A 125 -1.86 16.37 10.87
C SER A 125 -2.84 15.92 9.78
N LYS A 126 -3.75 16.78 9.37
CA LYS A 126 -4.66 16.51 8.26
C LYS A 126 -3.93 16.25 6.96
N ALA A 127 -2.94 17.05 6.61
CA ALA A 127 -2.16 16.85 5.38
C ALA A 127 -1.35 15.53 5.41
N VAL A 128 -0.88 15.10 6.59
CA VAL A 128 -0.22 13.79 6.79
C VAL A 128 -1.23 12.65 6.60
N GLU A 129 -2.46 12.79 7.12
CA GLU A 129 -3.52 11.79 6.91
C GLU A 129 -3.89 11.68 5.43
N ALA A 130 -4.01 12.78 4.71
CA ALA A 130 -4.23 12.79 3.26
C ALA A 130 -3.09 12.08 2.51
N ALA A 131 -1.83 12.33 2.90
CA ALA A 131 -0.67 11.66 2.33
C ALA A 131 -0.69 10.13 2.58
N LYS A 132 -1.10 9.69 3.78
CA LYS A 132 -1.27 8.26 4.11
C LYS A 132 -2.35 7.63 3.25
N ALA A 133 -3.53 8.27 3.15
CA ALA A 133 -4.64 7.80 2.34
C ALA A 133 -4.24 7.67 0.85
N ARG A 134 -3.57 8.68 0.30
CA ARG A 134 -3.04 8.66 -1.06
C ARG A 134 -2.03 7.54 -1.29
N LYS A 135 -1.11 7.31 -0.34
CA LYS A 135 -0.12 6.21 -0.41
C LYS A 135 -0.82 4.85 -0.43
N ALA A 136 -1.81 4.66 0.45
CA ALA A 136 -2.60 3.43 0.50
C ALA A 136 -3.42 3.21 -0.79
N ALA A 137 -4.07 4.25 -1.31
CA ALA A 137 -4.81 4.18 -2.57
C ALA A 137 -3.91 3.80 -3.75
N LYS A 138 -2.70 4.38 -3.83
CA LYS A 138 -1.73 4.04 -4.87
C LYS A 138 -1.25 2.60 -4.76
N GLN A 139 -1.00 2.09 -3.55
CA GLN A 139 -0.64 0.69 -3.33
C GLN A 139 -1.76 -0.26 -3.78
N ALA A 140 -3.03 0.05 -3.43
CA ALA A 140 -4.18 -0.72 -3.86
C ALA A 140 -4.36 -0.72 -5.39
N GLU A 141 -4.17 0.44 -6.04
CA GLU A 141 -4.21 0.54 -7.51
C GLU A 141 -3.11 -0.31 -8.17
N GLU A 142 -1.89 -0.26 -7.64
CA GLU A 142 -0.77 -1.06 -8.15
C GLU A 142 -1.02 -2.56 -7.99
N LEU A 143 -1.59 -2.99 -6.86
CA LEU A 143 -1.98 -4.40 -6.64
C LEU A 143 -3.06 -4.84 -7.64
N THR A 144 -4.08 -4.00 -7.86
CA THR A 144 -5.13 -4.29 -8.83
C THR A 144 -4.59 -4.37 -10.26
N ARG A 145 -3.69 -3.45 -10.64
CA ARG A 145 -3.05 -3.45 -11.96
C ARG A 145 -2.19 -4.69 -12.18
N ARG A 146 -1.50 -5.19 -11.14
CA ARG A 146 -0.73 -6.43 -11.20
C ARG A 146 -1.63 -7.63 -11.40
N LYS A 147 -2.74 -7.73 -10.65
CA LYS A 147 -3.73 -8.80 -10.84
C LYS A 147 -4.24 -8.83 -12.27
N SER A 148 -4.63 -7.68 -12.84
CA SER A 148 -5.11 -7.61 -14.23
C SER A 148 -4.03 -7.91 -15.27
N ALA A 149 -2.77 -7.58 -15.01
CA ALA A 149 -1.65 -7.90 -15.89
C ALA A 149 -1.33 -9.42 -15.88
N LEU A 150 -1.45 -10.07 -14.72
CA LEU A 150 -1.31 -11.53 -14.60
C LEU A 150 -2.48 -12.27 -15.27
N GLU A 151 -3.71 -11.77 -15.15
CA GLU A 151 -4.89 -12.31 -15.85
C GLU A 151 -4.80 -12.14 -17.38
N SER A 152 -4.20 -11.03 -17.86
CA SER A 152 -4.07 -10.77 -19.30
C SER A 152 -2.97 -11.58 -19.99
N THR A 153 -2.02 -12.15 -19.23
CA THR A 153 -0.88 -12.94 -19.78
C THR A 153 -1.12 -14.46 -19.70
N SER A 154 -2.35 -14.94 -19.64
CA SER A 154 -2.72 -16.38 -19.66
C SER A 154 -1.96 -17.23 -18.62
N LEU A 155 -1.51 -16.66 -17.54
CA LEU A 155 -1.03 -17.43 -16.40
C LEU A 155 -2.24 -18.12 -15.76
N PRO A 156 -2.16 -19.43 -15.49
CA PRO A 156 -3.27 -20.16 -14.88
C PRO A 156 -3.73 -19.44 -13.60
N GLY A 157 -5.04 -19.33 -13.36
CA GLY A 157 -5.65 -18.66 -12.19
C GLY A 157 -5.30 -19.25 -10.82
N LYS A 158 -4.16 -19.92 -10.75
CA LYS A 158 -3.59 -20.52 -9.53
C LYS A 158 -2.34 -19.79 -9.02
N LEU A 159 -1.95 -18.64 -9.61
CA LEU A 159 -0.81 -17.87 -9.15
C LEU A 159 -1.27 -16.71 -8.27
N ALA A 160 -0.79 -16.66 -7.02
CA ALA A 160 -0.91 -15.52 -6.13
C ALA A 160 0.40 -14.72 -6.12
N ASP A 161 0.32 -13.38 -6.16
CA ASP A 161 1.51 -12.51 -6.18
C ASP A 161 1.90 -12.09 -4.76
N CYS A 162 3.20 -11.97 -4.52
CA CYS A 162 3.75 -11.47 -3.25
C CYS A 162 3.50 -9.97 -3.10
N GLN A 163 3.13 -9.53 -1.90
CA GLN A 163 2.90 -8.11 -1.61
C GLN A 163 4.21 -7.31 -1.48
N SER A 164 5.32 -7.95 -1.11
CA SER A 164 6.62 -7.30 -1.00
C SER A 164 7.27 -7.13 -2.38
N ARG A 165 7.98 -6.01 -2.56
CA ARG A 165 8.81 -5.73 -3.74
C ARG A 165 10.27 -6.07 -3.52
N ASP A 166 10.65 -6.35 -2.29
CA ASP A 166 12.02 -6.72 -1.95
C ASP A 166 12.21 -8.22 -2.24
N PRO A 167 13.08 -8.59 -3.19
CA PRO A 167 13.36 -9.98 -3.48
C PRO A 167 13.91 -10.76 -2.29
N SER A 168 14.46 -10.07 -1.28
CA SER A 168 14.95 -10.68 -0.05
C SER A 168 13.83 -11.06 0.93
N GLU A 169 12.65 -10.44 0.77
CA GLU A 169 11.43 -10.71 1.56
C GLU A 169 10.39 -11.51 0.76
N ALA A 170 10.63 -11.71 -0.55
CA ALA A 170 9.71 -12.42 -1.42
C ALA A 170 10.08 -13.89 -1.52
N GLU A 171 9.10 -14.77 -1.32
CA GLU A 171 9.26 -16.22 -1.47
C GLU A 171 8.37 -16.71 -2.60
N LEU A 172 8.92 -17.59 -3.45
CA LEU A 172 8.16 -18.28 -4.48
C LEU A 172 7.83 -19.68 -4.01
N PHE A 173 6.54 -19.95 -3.86
CA PHE A 173 6.02 -21.29 -3.63
C PHE A 173 5.53 -21.85 -4.97
N VAL A 174 6.17 -22.89 -5.47
CA VAL A 174 5.70 -23.61 -6.65
C VAL A 174 5.05 -24.90 -6.15
N VAL A 175 3.74 -25.03 -6.40
CA VAL A 175 2.97 -26.24 -6.11
C VAL A 175 2.53 -26.85 -7.45
N GLU A 176 2.91 -28.09 -7.70
CA GLU A 176 2.50 -28.80 -8.91
C GLU A 176 1.11 -29.41 -8.69
N GLY A 177 0.12 -28.98 -9.45
CA GLY A 177 -1.21 -29.57 -9.66
C GLY A 177 -1.92 -30.25 -8.49
N ASP A 178 -3.15 -30.68 -8.72
CA ASP A 178 -4.02 -31.32 -7.73
C ASP A 178 -3.50 -32.67 -7.18
N SER A 179 -2.34 -33.15 -7.63
CA SER A 179 -1.69 -34.39 -7.22
C SER A 179 -0.31 -34.21 -6.63
N ALA A 180 0.17 -33.00 -6.48
CA ALA A 180 1.51 -32.71 -5.93
C ALA A 180 1.56 -32.72 -4.40
N GLY A 181 0.60 -33.25 -3.74
CA GLY A 181 0.77 -33.69 -2.39
C GLY A 181 1.59 -34.99 -2.39
N GLY A 182 2.90 -34.92 -2.29
CA GLY A 182 3.64 -36.06 -1.78
C GLY A 182 2.93 -36.50 -0.50
N CYS A 183 2.70 -37.79 -0.36
CA CYS A 183 1.86 -38.29 0.72
C CYS A 183 2.56 -38.12 2.05
N PHE A 184 1.92 -37.48 2.99
CA PHE A 184 2.28 -37.52 4.40
C PHE A 184 1.77 -38.82 5.04
N THR A 185 2.33 -39.19 6.17
CA THR A 185 1.82 -40.30 6.96
C THR A 185 0.51 -39.92 7.65
N GLY A 186 -0.32 -40.92 7.90
CA GLY A 186 -1.61 -40.72 8.54
C GLY A 186 -1.53 -40.12 9.96
N ASP A 187 -0.39 -40.29 10.63
CA ASP A 187 -0.10 -39.71 11.95
C ASP A 187 0.40 -38.25 11.91
N THR A 188 0.54 -37.67 10.74
CA THR A 188 0.90 -36.24 10.60
C THR A 188 -0.30 -35.37 11.04
N GLU A 189 -0.04 -34.38 11.90
CA GLU A 189 -1.10 -33.50 12.41
C GLU A 189 -1.39 -32.33 11.46
N VAL A 190 -2.69 -32.01 11.37
CA VAL A 190 -3.22 -30.85 10.66
C VAL A 190 -3.88 -29.90 11.66
N ALA A 191 -3.47 -28.63 11.67
CA ALA A 191 -4.09 -27.60 12.50
C ALA A 191 -5.43 -27.18 11.88
N LEU A 192 -6.52 -27.29 12.64
CA LEU A 192 -7.85 -26.87 12.24
C LEU A 192 -8.15 -25.44 12.67
N ALA A 193 -9.09 -24.82 12.00
CA ALA A 193 -9.53 -23.47 12.28
C ALA A 193 -10.24 -23.29 13.64
N ASP A 194 -10.74 -24.36 14.23
CA ASP A 194 -11.35 -24.39 15.56
C ASP A 194 -10.31 -24.48 16.70
N GLY A 195 -9.02 -24.50 16.36
CA GLY A 195 -7.92 -24.57 17.34
C GLY A 195 -7.51 -25.98 17.74
N ARG A 196 -8.16 -27.03 17.20
CA ARG A 196 -7.71 -28.42 17.37
C ARG A 196 -6.62 -28.76 16.37
N SER A 197 -5.76 -29.72 16.72
CA SER A 197 -4.91 -30.43 15.76
C SER A 197 -5.40 -31.87 15.72
N ILE A 198 -5.60 -32.40 14.50
CA ILE A 198 -5.99 -33.80 14.28
C ILE A 198 -5.06 -34.42 13.26
N THR A 199 -4.88 -35.75 13.35
CA THR A 199 -4.08 -36.47 12.36
C THR A 199 -4.81 -36.62 11.03
N PHE A 200 -4.08 -36.86 9.94
CA PHE A 200 -4.71 -37.15 8.64
C PHE A 200 -5.61 -38.39 8.70
N GLU A 201 -5.28 -39.40 9.49
CA GLU A 201 -6.14 -40.56 9.71
C GLU A 201 -7.48 -40.17 10.33
N GLN A 202 -7.45 -39.38 11.41
CA GLN A 202 -8.65 -38.86 12.06
C GLN A 202 -9.44 -37.96 11.12
N LEU A 203 -8.78 -37.13 10.33
CA LEU A 203 -9.43 -36.25 9.35
C LEU A 203 -10.22 -37.05 8.29
N VAL A 204 -9.64 -38.16 7.81
CA VAL A 204 -10.33 -39.06 6.87
C VAL A 204 -11.53 -39.74 7.54
N GLU A 205 -11.36 -40.29 8.74
CA GLU A 205 -12.43 -40.94 9.49
C GLU A 205 -13.60 -40.01 9.79
N GLU A 206 -13.32 -38.80 10.29
CA GLU A 206 -14.34 -37.79 10.59
C GLU A 206 -15.05 -37.33 9.32
N HIS A 207 -14.33 -37.22 8.19
CA HIS A 207 -14.93 -36.90 6.89
C HIS A 207 -15.86 -38.00 6.38
N GLU A 208 -15.47 -39.27 6.49
CA GLU A 208 -16.33 -40.41 6.12
C GLU A 208 -17.61 -40.48 6.98
N ASN A 209 -17.55 -40.01 8.24
CA ASN A 209 -18.69 -39.85 9.12
C ASN A 209 -19.55 -38.62 8.81
N GLY A 210 -19.17 -37.82 7.78
CA GLY A 210 -19.92 -36.65 7.31
C GLY A 210 -19.56 -35.34 8.01
N GLU A 211 -18.48 -35.31 8.81
CA GLU A 211 -17.98 -34.09 9.43
C GLU A 211 -17.23 -33.23 8.39
N THR A 212 -17.25 -31.93 8.64
CA THR A 212 -16.60 -30.93 7.75
C THR A 212 -15.62 -30.11 8.57
N HIS A 213 -14.40 -30.02 8.09
CA HIS A 213 -13.33 -29.28 8.76
C HIS A 213 -12.84 -28.12 7.90
N TYR A 214 -12.33 -27.10 8.58
CA TYR A 214 -11.75 -25.90 7.98
C TYR A 214 -10.33 -25.71 8.49
N CYS A 215 -9.46 -25.27 7.62
CA CYS A 215 -8.08 -24.87 7.95
C CYS A 215 -7.81 -23.43 7.54
N TYR A 216 -6.73 -22.89 8.08
CA TYR A 216 -6.22 -21.62 7.60
C TYR A 216 -5.49 -21.81 6.27
N THR A 217 -5.80 -20.98 5.30
CA THR A 217 -5.19 -21.00 3.96
C THR A 217 -4.98 -19.57 3.47
N VAL A 218 -4.11 -19.43 2.48
CA VAL A 218 -3.95 -18.16 1.78
C VAL A 218 -5.04 -18.07 0.71
N GLN A 219 -5.94 -17.10 0.87
CA GLN A 219 -7.04 -16.84 -0.06
C GLN A 219 -6.54 -16.21 -1.36
N ASP A 220 -7.37 -16.17 -2.39
CA ASP A 220 -7.07 -15.56 -3.70
C ASP A 220 -6.65 -14.08 -3.61
N ASP A 221 -7.06 -13.39 -2.55
CA ASP A 221 -6.68 -12.00 -2.27
C ASP A 221 -5.35 -11.86 -1.52
N GLY A 222 -4.65 -12.98 -1.25
CA GLY A 222 -3.37 -13.03 -0.52
C GLY A 222 -3.49 -12.88 0.99
N ARG A 223 -4.71 -12.87 1.55
CA ARG A 223 -4.94 -12.84 3.00
C ARG A 223 -5.06 -14.25 3.55
N ILE A 224 -4.71 -14.42 4.81
CA ILE A 224 -5.03 -15.66 5.53
C ILE A 224 -6.53 -15.67 5.79
N GLY A 225 -7.20 -16.68 5.28
CA GLY A 225 -8.61 -16.93 5.45
C GLY A 225 -8.87 -18.36 5.90
N LEU A 226 -10.15 -18.70 6.04
CA LEU A 226 -10.60 -20.05 6.33
C LEU A 226 -11.06 -20.70 5.04
N ASP A 227 -10.62 -21.93 4.82
CA ASP A 227 -11.11 -22.74 3.72
C ASP A 227 -11.49 -24.13 4.19
N ARG A 228 -12.41 -24.74 3.46
CA ARG A 228 -12.89 -26.08 3.75
C ARG A 228 -11.86 -27.11 3.28
N ILE A 229 -11.57 -28.10 4.15
CA ILE A 229 -10.79 -29.26 3.74
C ILE A 229 -11.67 -30.16 2.89
N GLU A 230 -11.30 -30.32 1.63
CA GLU A 230 -12.07 -31.10 0.67
C GLU A 230 -11.45 -32.47 0.43
N ASN A 231 -12.29 -33.50 0.44
CA ASN A 231 -11.96 -34.86 0.02
C ASN A 231 -10.68 -35.47 0.63
N PRO A 232 -10.47 -35.38 1.96
CA PRO A 232 -9.38 -36.09 2.59
C PRO A 232 -9.53 -37.59 2.36
N ARG A 233 -8.48 -38.27 1.92
CA ARG A 233 -8.52 -39.69 1.57
C ARG A 233 -7.14 -40.33 1.64
N VAL A 234 -7.10 -41.63 1.85
CA VAL A 234 -5.89 -42.44 1.70
C VAL A 234 -5.56 -42.55 0.23
N THR A 235 -4.35 -42.13 -0.15
CA THR A 235 -3.88 -42.15 -1.55
C THR A 235 -2.97 -43.34 -1.85
N LYS A 236 -2.23 -43.83 -0.84
CA LYS A 236 -1.39 -45.04 -0.97
C LYS A 236 -1.42 -45.83 0.34
N GLU A 237 -1.58 -47.13 0.24
CA GLU A 237 -1.41 -48.07 1.34
C GLU A 237 -0.03 -48.74 1.25
N ASN A 238 0.60 -49.01 2.41
CA ASN A 238 1.91 -49.64 2.53
C ASN A 238 3.01 -48.96 1.69
N ALA A 239 2.99 -47.64 1.60
CA ALA A 239 4.02 -46.85 0.92
C ALA A 239 5.37 -46.93 1.64
N GLU A 240 6.44 -46.97 0.85
CA GLU A 240 7.78 -46.73 1.40
C GLU A 240 7.86 -45.29 1.94
N LEU A 241 8.45 -45.12 3.12
CA LEU A 241 8.55 -43.83 3.79
C LEU A 241 10.01 -43.45 4.06
N VAL A 242 10.29 -42.18 3.90
CA VAL A 242 11.55 -41.58 4.33
C VAL A 242 11.30 -40.63 5.50
N ARG A 243 12.29 -40.54 6.41
CA ARG A 243 12.28 -39.64 7.54
C ARG A 243 13.18 -38.45 7.24
N VAL A 244 12.63 -37.30 7.19
CA VAL A 244 13.32 -36.02 7.01
C VAL A 244 13.41 -35.32 8.37
N VAL A 245 14.61 -35.09 8.87
CA VAL A 245 14.86 -34.35 10.12
C VAL A 245 15.20 -32.91 9.77
N LEU A 246 14.46 -31.97 10.36
CA LEU A 246 14.66 -30.54 10.16
C LEU A 246 15.74 -29.97 11.08
N ASP A 247 16.25 -28.78 10.75
CA ASP A 247 17.32 -28.12 11.54
C ASP A 247 16.87 -27.77 12.98
N ASN A 248 15.56 -27.64 13.22
CA ASN A 248 14.96 -27.42 14.55
C ASN A 248 14.76 -28.73 15.35
N GLY A 249 15.08 -29.87 14.76
CA GLY A 249 14.91 -31.19 15.37
C GLY A 249 13.56 -31.86 15.13
N GLU A 250 12.64 -31.20 14.44
CA GLU A 250 11.37 -31.80 14.03
C GLU A 250 11.58 -32.86 12.93
N GLU A 251 10.72 -33.85 12.94
CA GLU A 251 10.75 -34.96 11.99
C GLU A 251 9.50 -34.96 11.12
N ILE A 252 9.70 -35.07 9.82
CA ILE A 252 8.62 -35.27 8.85
C ILE A 252 8.78 -36.65 8.22
N ARG A 253 7.67 -37.42 8.15
CA ARG A 253 7.63 -38.69 7.44
C ARG A 253 6.78 -38.52 6.20
N CYS A 254 7.35 -38.85 5.06
CA CYS A 254 6.70 -38.70 3.77
C CYS A 254 7.18 -39.77 2.78
N THR A 255 6.53 -39.87 1.64
CA THR A 255 6.99 -40.75 0.56
C THR A 255 8.32 -40.25 -0.04
N PRO A 256 9.16 -41.16 -0.62
CA PRO A 256 10.47 -40.77 -1.19
C PRO A 256 10.39 -39.73 -2.29
N ASP A 257 9.29 -39.70 -3.02
CA ASP A 257 8.96 -38.80 -4.13
C ASP A 257 8.41 -37.43 -3.67
N HIS A 258 8.26 -37.23 -2.36
CA HIS A 258 7.81 -35.94 -1.85
C HIS A 258 8.86 -34.85 -2.09
N GLU A 259 8.48 -33.81 -2.82
CA GLU A 259 9.35 -32.68 -3.13
C GLU A 259 9.32 -31.61 -2.05
N PHE A 260 10.50 -31.22 -1.60
CA PHE A 260 10.69 -30.10 -0.69
C PHE A 260 11.33 -28.92 -1.42
N THR A 261 10.80 -27.74 -1.21
CA THR A 261 11.44 -26.50 -1.69
C THR A 261 12.64 -26.16 -0.81
N LEU A 262 13.80 -25.98 -1.41
CA LEU A 262 15.05 -25.61 -0.72
C LEU A 262 15.16 -24.09 -0.59
N ARG A 263 16.09 -23.65 0.27
CA ARG A 263 16.31 -22.21 0.55
C ARG A 263 16.72 -21.39 -0.67
N ASP A 264 17.31 -22.02 -1.67
CA ASP A 264 17.71 -21.41 -2.93
C ASP A 264 16.59 -21.40 -3.99
N GLY A 265 15.39 -21.89 -3.63
CA GLY A 265 14.23 -21.98 -4.51
C GLY A 265 14.22 -23.21 -5.42
N THR A 266 15.21 -24.11 -5.32
CA THR A 266 15.19 -25.37 -6.04
C THR A 266 14.35 -26.42 -5.32
N HIS A 267 13.89 -27.46 -6.04
CA HIS A 267 13.14 -28.57 -5.49
C HIS A 267 14.05 -29.80 -5.31
N CYS A 268 13.81 -30.55 -4.24
CA CYS A 268 14.52 -31.78 -3.98
C CYS A 268 13.59 -32.82 -3.40
N GLU A 269 13.54 -33.99 -4.02
CA GLU A 269 12.82 -35.15 -3.50
C GLU A 269 13.36 -35.58 -2.13
N ALA A 270 12.48 -36.08 -1.28
CA ALA A 270 12.85 -36.54 0.05
C ALA A 270 13.95 -37.60 0.03
N ALA A 271 13.92 -38.51 -0.95
CA ALA A 271 14.91 -39.56 -1.12
C ALA A 271 16.32 -39.08 -1.49
N ASN A 272 16.42 -37.93 -2.16
CA ASN A 272 17.67 -37.39 -2.71
C ASN A 272 18.40 -36.42 -1.75
N ARG A 273 17.94 -36.30 -0.51
CA ARG A 273 18.52 -35.39 0.47
C ARG A 273 19.80 -35.96 1.09
N SER A 274 20.86 -35.20 0.98
CA SER A 274 22.11 -35.46 1.74
C SER A 274 22.19 -34.58 3.00
N ALA A 275 22.88 -35.04 4.04
CA ALA A 275 23.16 -34.27 5.25
C ALA A 275 23.82 -32.93 4.88
N GLY A 276 23.21 -31.80 5.29
CA GLY A 276 23.70 -30.45 4.99
C GLY A 276 22.82 -29.64 4.00
N THR A 277 21.77 -30.23 3.43
CA THR A 277 20.81 -29.51 2.60
C THR A 277 19.86 -28.70 3.50
N ARG A 278 20.03 -27.37 3.55
CA ARG A 278 19.23 -26.49 4.43
C ARG A 278 17.87 -26.16 3.84
N ARG A 279 16.83 -26.28 4.67
CA ARG A 279 15.47 -25.78 4.39
C ARG A 279 15.35 -24.30 4.73
N ARG A 280 14.40 -23.60 4.06
CA ARG A 280 13.86 -22.35 4.60
C ARG A 280 12.93 -22.67 5.79
N PRO A 281 12.96 -21.89 6.86
CA PRO A 281 11.91 -21.95 7.86
C PRO A 281 10.58 -21.50 7.23
N CYS A 282 9.51 -22.22 7.54
CA CYS A 282 8.14 -21.79 7.22
C CYS A 282 7.78 -20.52 8.00
#